data_7ffa415342619277d91c1400a4590516
#
_entry.id   7ffa415342619277d91c1400a4590516
#
_cell.length_a   1.000
_cell.length_b   1.000
_cell.length_c   1.000
_cell.angle_alpha   90.00
_cell.angle_beta   90.00
_cell.angle_gamma   90.00
#
_symmetry.space_group_name_H-M   'P 1'
#
loop_
_entity.id
_entity.type
_entity.pdbx_description
1 polymer ?
#
loop_
_entity_poly.entity_id
_entity_poly.type
_entity_poly.pdbx_seq_one_letter_code
_entity_poly.pdbx_strand_id
1 'polypeptide(L)'
;MKKIIVFFTLLLMTVSANAESKLQTIKKNGELRVGTTGDWDPMSMKDPATNKYKGFDIDVMRELAKDMGVKVKFVPAEWKTIVAGITADRYDISTSVTKTPKRAEVAGFTT
;
A
#
# COMPACT_ATOMS: atom_id res chain seq x y z
N MET A 1 -35.11 -13.62 29.85
CA MET A 1 -34.68 -12.21 29.72
C MET A 1 -33.17 -12.02 29.82
N LYS A 2 -32.48 -12.68 30.73
CA LYS A 2 -31.00 -12.57 30.84
C LYS A 2 -30.24 -13.05 29.59
N LYS A 3 -30.77 -14.06 28.88
CA LYS A 3 -30.17 -14.61 27.66
C LYS A 3 -30.18 -13.62 26.47
N ILE A 4 -31.16 -12.71 26.40
CA ILE A 4 -31.27 -11.72 25.32
C ILE A 4 -30.24 -10.60 25.49
N ILE A 5 -29.96 -10.21 26.72
CA ILE A 5 -28.96 -9.16 27.03
C ILE A 5 -27.54 -9.64 26.69
N VAL A 6 -27.22 -10.90 27.01
CA VAL A 6 -25.90 -11.50 26.68
C VAL A 6 -25.72 -11.61 25.16
N PHE A 7 -26.77 -11.92 24.43
CA PHE A 7 -26.74 -12.01 22.96
C PHE A 7 -26.50 -10.64 22.31
N PHE A 8 -27.11 -9.59 22.85
CA PHE A 8 -26.92 -8.21 22.38
C PHE A 8 -25.51 -7.69 22.64
N THR A 9 -24.92 -8.05 23.75
CA THR A 9 -23.55 -7.68 24.12
C THR A 9 -22.50 -8.35 23.21
N LEU A 10 -22.74 -9.61 22.82
CA LEU A 10 -21.89 -10.32 21.86
C LEU A 10 -21.96 -9.70 20.46
N LEU A 11 -23.12 -9.24 20.02
CA LEU A 11 -23.30 -8.60 18.72
C LEU A 11 -22.54 -7.26 18.64
N LEU A 12 -22.47 -6.51 19.71
CA LEU A 12 -21.72 -5.25 19.79
C LEU A 12 -20.20 -5.48 19.73
N MET A 13 -19.69 -6.57 20.27
CA MET A 13 -18.27 -6.92 20.20
C MET A 13 -17.82 -7.34 18.79
N THR A 14 -18.70 -7.92 17.99
CA THR A 14 -18.35 -8.33 16.62
C THR A 14 -18.24 -7.16 15.64
N VAL A 15 -18.94 -6.03 15.90
CA VAL A 15 -18.87 -4.84 15.04
C VAL A 15 -17.55 -4.08 15.20
N SER A 16 -16.92 -4.12 16.38
CA SER A 16 -15.64 -3.44 16.63
C SER A 16 -14.41 -4.19 16.11
N ALA A 17 -14.56 -5.46 15.69
CA ALA A 17 -13.46 -6.30 15.21
C ALA A 17 -13.11 -6.12 13.71
N ASN A 18 -13.91 -5.34 12.95
CA ASN A 18 -13.78 -5.24 11.49
C ASN A 18 -12.97 -4.03 10.99
N ALA A 19 -12.44 -3.19 11.88
CA ALA A 19 -11.64 -2.04 11.50
C ALA A 19 -10.15 -2.41 11.49
N GLU A 20 -9.69 -2.95 10.36
CA GLU A 20 -8.29 -3.27 10.14
C GLU A 20 -7.60 -2.13 9.37
N SER A 21 -6.47 -1.62 9.88
CA SER A 21 -5.69 -0.61 9.17
C SER A 21 -4.93 -1.22 7.98
N LYS A 22 -4.57 -0.39 7.02
CA LYS A 22 -3.76 -0.82 5.87
C LYS A 22 -2.42 -1.43 6.33
N LEU A 23 -1.79 -0.85 7.33
CA LEU A 23 -0.54 -1.36 7.89
C LEU A 23 -0.72 -2.77 8.46
N GLN A 24 -1.81 -3.01 9.20
CA GLN A 24 -2.12 -4.34 9.72
C GLN A 24 -2.34 -5.35 8.60
N THR A 25 -3.03 -4.97 7.54
CA THR A 25 -3.26 -5.81 6.37
C THR A 25 -1.95 -6.18 5.68
N ILE A 26 -1.04 -5.23 5.48
CA ILE A 26 0.28 -5.47 4.90
C ILE A 26 1.07 -6.48 5.75
N LYS A 27 1.10 -6.28 7.06
CA LYS A 27 1.82 -7.18 7.97
C LYS A 27 1.21 -8.57 8.01
N LYS A 28 -0.12 -8.66 7.99
CA LYS A 28 -0.85 -9.93 7.96
C LYS A 28 -0.58 -10.71 6.67
N ASN A 29 -0.57 -10.03 5.54
CA ASN A 29 -0.29 -10.64 4.23
C ASN A 29 1.20 -10.93 4.03
N GLY A 30 2.07 -10.28 4.80
CA GLY A 30 3.51 -10.47 4.68
C GLY A 30 4.11 -9.85 3.42
N GLU A 31 3.43 -8.90 2.80
CA GLU A 31 3.85 -8.31 1.53
C GLU A 31 3.47 -6.83 1.45
N LEU A 32 4.45 -6.00 1.05
CA LEU A 32 4.25 -4.61 0.70
C LEU A 32 4.24 -4.50 -0.83
N ARG A 33 3.11 -4.07 -1.39
CA ARG A 33 2.95 -3.88 -2.83
C ARG A 33 3.26 -2.43 -3.17
N VAL A 34 4.21 -2.21 -4.05
CA VAL A 34 4.67 -0.88 -4.45
C VAL A 34 4.36 -0.64 -5.92
N GLY A 35 3.51 0.35 -6.20
CA GLY A 35 3.25 0.79 -7.58
C GLY A 35 4.39 1.65 -8.09
N THR A 36 4.97 1.28 -9.21
CA THR A 36 6.08 2.02 -9.84
C THR A 36 5.94 2.02 -11.34
N THR A 37 6.29 3.15 -11.95
CA THR A 37 6.23 3.31 -13.40
C THR A 37 7.44 2.69 -14.12
N GLY A 38 8.58 2.59 -13.43
CA GLY A 38 9.79 2.01 -14.00
C GLY A 38 10.44 2.83 -15.12
N ASP A 39 10.12 4.12 -15.23
CA ASP A 39 10.59 5.02 -16.29
C ASP A 39 11.11 6.36 -15.76
N TRP A 40 11.49 6.41 -14.51
CA TRP A 40 11.95 7.63 -13.83
C TRP A 40 13.41 7.49 -13.36
N ASP A 41 14.37 7.59 -14.29
CA ASP A 41 15.80 7.52 -13.99
C ASP A 41 16.26 8.75 -13.19
N PRO A 42 17.00 8.60 -12.09
CA PRO A 42 17.54 7.38 -11.48
C PRO A 42 16.67 6.81 -10.36
N MET A 43 15.44 7.28 -10.20
CA MET A 43 14.56 6.93 -9.07
C MET A 43 13.95 5.55 -9.21
N SER A 44 13.36 5.25 -10.36
CA SER A 44 12.77 3.95 -10.65
C SER A 44 12.93 3.61 -12.12
N MET A 45 13.60 2.50 -12.38
CA MET A 45 13.85 2.01 -13.73
C MET A 45 13.51 0.54 -13.81
N LYS A 46 12.93 0.13 -14.92
CA LYS A 46 12.68 -1.27 -15.22
C LYS A 46 13.61 -1.72 -16.34
N ASP A 47 14.39 -2.76 -16.07
CA ASP A 47 15.24 -3.38 -17.07
C ASP A 47 14.38 -4.18 -18.06
N PRO A 48 14.32 -3.81 -19.35
CA PRO A 48 13.48 -4.52 -20.32
C PRO A 48 13.93 -5.95 -20.58
N ALA A 49 15.20 -6.26 -20.37
CA ALA A 49 15.74 -7.61 -20.58
C ALA A 49 15.35 -8.58 -19.46
N THR A 50 15.32 -8.11 -18.22
CA THR A 50 15.10 -8.95 -17.04
C THR A 50 13.78 -8.69 -16.33
N ASN A 51 13.08 -7.61 -16.68
CA ASN A 51 11.88 -7.09 -16.00
C ASN A 51 12.11 -6.74 -14.52
N LYS A 52 13.36 -6.62 -14.10
CA LYS A 52 13.70 -6.22 -12.72
C LYS A 52 13.71 -4.71 -12.58
N TYR A 53 13.28 -4.25 -11.42
CA TYR A 53 13.30 -2.83 -11.07
C TYR A 53 14.59 -2.47 -10.34
N LYS A 54 15.10 -1.27 -10.60
CA LYS A 54 16.26 -0.69 -9.92
C LYS A 54 16.08 0.82 -9.76
N GLY A 55 16.84 1.42 -8.87
CA GLY A 55 16.86 2.86 -8.65
C GLY A 55 16.76 3.21 -7.18
N PHE A 56 16.86 4.50 -6.89
CA PHE A 56 16.85 5.02 -5.52
C PHE A 56 15.55 4.65 -4.79
N ASP A 57 14.40 4.91 -5.40
CA ASP A 57 13.10 4.59 -4.80
C ASP A 57 12.92 3.10 -4.59
N ILE A 58 13.44 2.31 -5.50
CA ILE A 58 13.36 0.84 -5.40
C ILE A 58 14.14 0.36 -4.18
N ASP A 59 15.33 0.89 -3.95
CA ASP A 59 16.16 0.53 -2.80
C ASP A 59 15.51 0.98 -1.49
N VAL A 60 14.92 2.18 -1.46
CA VAL A 60 14.21 2.70 -0.29
C VAL A 60 13.01 1.80 0.05
N MET A 61 12.26 1.36 -0.95
CA MET A 61 11.11 0.48 -0.71
C MET A 61 11.52 -0.91 -0.24
N ARG A 62 12.64 -1.42 -0.72
CA ARG A 62 13.21 -2.68 -0.22
C ARG A 62 13.58 -2.57 1.25
N GLU A 63 14.23 -1.48 1.64
CA GLU A 63 14.57 -1.23 3.05
C GLU A 63 13.33 -1.05 3.92
N LEU A 64 12.32 -0.34 3.44
CA LEU A 64 11.07 -0.18 4.16
C LEU A 64 10.39 -1.53 4.42
N ALA A 65 10.29 -2.37 3.40
CA ALA A 65 9.70 -3.70 3.54
C ALA A 65 10.49 -4.56 4.53
N LYS A 66 11.81 -4.50 4.48
CA LYS A 66 12.69 -5.18 5.41
C LYS A 66 12.46 -4.74 6.86
N ASP A 67 12.35 -3.43 7.09
CA ASP A 67 12.08 -2.87 8.42
C ASP A 67 10.70 -3.28 8.93
N MET A 68 9.73 -3.44 8.04
CA MET A 68 8.39 -3.93 8.37
C MET A 68 8.33 -5.45 8.57
N GLY A 69 9.39 -6.18 8.22
CA GLY A 69 9.40 -7.63 8.30
C GLY A 69 8.56 -8.31 7.23
N VAL A 70 8.37 -7.68 6.07
CA VAL A 70 7.56 -8.21 4.97
C VAL A 70 8.37 -8.26 3.67
N LYS A 71 7.85 -8.98 2.68
CA LYS A 71 8.42 -9.01 1.34
C LYS A 71 7.94 -7.78 0.56
N VAL A 72 8.71 -7.36 -0.44
CA VAL A 72 8.32 -6.28 -1.35
C VAL A 72 7.91 -6.88 -2.70
N LYS A 73 6.83 -6.34 -3.26
CA LYS A 73 6.37 -6.66 -4.61
C LYS A 73 6.19 -5.37 -5.39
N PHE A 74 6.90 -5.21 -6.50
CA PHE A 74 6.73 -4.07 -7.38
C PHE A 74 5.65 -4.37 -8.41
N VAL A 75 4.68 -3.46 -8.51
CA VAL A 75 3.52 -3.57 -9.37
C VAL A 75 3.63 -2.52 -10.47
N PRO A 76 3.57 -2.91 -11.76
CA PRO A 76 3.59 -1.93 -12.85
C PRO A 76 2.46 -0.92 -12.73
N ALA A 77 2.80 0.36 -12.85
CA ALA A 77 1.84 1.46 -12.78
C ALA A 77 2.10 2.46 -13.89
N GLU A 78 1.10 3.26 -14.21
CA GLU A 78 1.20 4.35 -15.18
C GLU A 78 1.00 5.70 -14.49
N TRP A 79 1.66 6.75 -14.96
CA TRP A 79 1.59 8.07 -14.34
C TRP A 79 0.16 8.60 -14.24
N LYS A 80 -0.67 8.36 -15.24
CA LYS A 80 -2.06 8.84 -15.25
C LYS A 80 -2.91 8.21 -14.16
N THR A 81 -2.61 6.99 -13.76
CA THR A 81 -3.45 6.18 -12.87
C THR A 81 -2.73 5.76 -11.59
N ILE A 82 -1.55 6.34 -11.32
CA ILE A 82 -0.72 5.90 -10.20
C ILE A 82 -1.43 6.07 -8.84
N VAL A 83 -2.12 7.18 -8.64
CA VAL A 83 -2.88 7.42 -7.40
C VAL A 83 -4.17 6.60 -7.37
N ALA A 84 -4.84 6.46 -8.51
CA ALA A 84 -6.03 5.62 -8.63
C ALA A 84 -5.76 4.16 -8.29
N GLY A 85 -4.56 3.67 -8.56
CA GLY A 85 -4.15 2.31 -8.19
C GLY A 85 -4.13 2.07 -6.69
N ILE A 86 -3.81 3.07 -5.88
CA ILE A 86 -3.89 3.00 -4.42
C ILE A 86 -5.34 2.88 -3.97
N THR A 87 -6.20 3.73 -4.51
CA THR A 87 -7.63 3.73 -4.19
C THR A 87 -8.32 2.44 -4.63
N ALA A 88 -7.91 1.88 -5.75
CA ALA A 88 -8.43 0.62 -6.28
C ALA A 88 -7.76 -0.63 -5.66
N ASP A 89 -6.90 -0.44 -4.68
CA ASP A 89 -6.20 -1.52 -3.97
C ASP A 89 -5.33 -2.42 -4.88
N ARG A 90 -4.75 -1.84 -5.92
CA ARG A 90 -3.80 -2.57 -6.77
C ARG A 90 -2.41 -2.67 -6.13
N TYR A 91 -2.07 -1.67 -5.33
CA TYR A 91 -0.84 -1.62 -4.54
C TYR A 91 -1.08 -0.76 -3.30
N ASP A 92 -0.18 -0.88 -2.34
CA ASP A 92 -0.31 -0.25 -1.03
C ASP A 92 0.28 1.14 -0.98
N ILE A 93 1.36 1.36 -1.73
CA ILE A 93 2.15 2.59 -1.72
C ILE A 93 2.72 2.83 -3.13
N SER A 94 3.05 4.06 -3.38
CA SER A 94 3.75 4.49 -4.60
C SER A 94 4.85 5.48 -4.25
N THR A 95 5.81 5.67 -5.15
CA THR A 95 6.98 6.51 -4.92
C THR A 95 7.08 7.64 -5.94
N SER A 96 7.76 8.72 -5.56
CA SER A 96 8.07 9.89 -6.43
C SER A 96 6.84 10.53 -7.08
N VAL A 97 5.70 10.45 -6.42
CA VAL A 97 4.46 11.07 -6.90
C VAL A 97 4.32 12.46 -6.28
N THR A 98 4.29 13.48 -7.11
CA THR A 98 4.13 14.85 -6.65
C THR A 98 2.78 15.04 -5.97
N LYS A 99 2.79 15.61 -4.77
CA LYS A 99 1.58 15.95 -4.04
C LYS A 99 0.88 17.12 -4.74
N THR A 100 -0.39 16.93 -5.07
CA THR A 100 -1.27 18.00 -5.55
C THR A 100 -2.54 17.99 -4.70
N PRO A 101 -3.27 19.14 -4.63
CA PRO A 101 -4.53 19.17 -3.88
C PRO A 101 -5.52 18.09 -4.32
N LYS A 102 -5.63 17.87 -5.62
CA LYS A 102 -6.51 16.83 -6.18
C LYS A 102 -6.10 15.42 -5.76
N ARG A 103 -4.80 15.11 -5.80
CA ARG A 103 -4.27 13.81 -5.36
C ARG A 103 -4.43 13.62 -3.86
N ALA A 104 -4.25 14.67 -3.07
CA ALA A 104 -4.37 14.61 -1.62
C ALA A 104 -5.80 14.37 -1.14
N GLU A 105 -6.82 14.59 -1.98
CA GLU A 105 -8.20 14.27 -1.66
C GLU A 105 -8.45 12.76 -1.54
N VAL A 106 -7.67 11.94 -2.24
CA VAL A 106 -7.92 10.49 -2.35
C VAL A 106 -6.79 9.63 -1.81
N ALA A 107 -5.64 10.19 -1.50
CA ALA A 107 -4.48 9.45 -1.00
C ALA A 107 -3.73 10.26 0.05
N GLY A 108 -3.10 9.55 1.01
CA GLY A 108 -2.19 10.14 1.98
C GLY A 108 -0.81 10.36 1.38
N PHE A 109 -0.15 11.46 1.78
CA PHE A 109 1.22 11.76 1.36
C PHE A 109 2.11 11.92 2.58
N THR A 110 3.39 11.54 2.44
CA THR A 110 4.40 11.87 3.44
C THR A 110 4.67 13.37 3.44
N THR A 111 4.98 13.90 4.60
CA THR A 111 5.28 15.34 4.77
C THR A 111 6.75 15.65 4.50
#